data_20d7d1783a96d360bd19c3bc078aef0d
#
_entry.id   20d7d1783a96d360bd19c3bc078aef0d
#
_cell.length_a   1.000
_cell.length_b   1.000
_cell.length_c   1.000
_cell.angle_alpha   90.00
_cell.angle_beta   90.00
_cell.angle_gamma   90.00
#
_symmetry.space_group_name_H-M   'P 1'
#
loop_
_entity.id
_entity.type
_entity.pdbx_description
1 polymer ?
#
loop_
_entity_poly.entity_id
_entity_poly.type
_entity_poly.pdbx_seq_one_letter_code
_entity_poly.pdbx_strand_id
1 'polypeptide(L)'
;ESNAEEVVQPMAISRKQQRHLTTLAHPMKPVVSIGQAGLTEGVLNELEQTLKAHELIKVRVNAGDRELRDRMIQRICAQRSCELVQRIGHVAVLYRENPKKKNRIVLPRA
;
A
#
# COMPACT_ATOMS: atom_id res chain seq x y z
N GLU A 1 -7.19 20.96 14.72
CA GLU A 1 -7.00 20.52 14.37
C GLU A 1 -6.56 19.97 13.66
N SER A 2 -6.40 20.16 13.70
CA SER A 2 -6.04 19.76 13.04
C SER A 2 -5.84 18.91 12.54
N ASN A 3 -5.77 18.74 12.50
CA ASN A 3 -5.87 17.68 11.90
C ASN A 3 -5.47 16.45 12.51
N ALA A 4 -6.33 15.91 13.08
CA ALA A 4 -6.19 14.71 13.85
C ALA A 4 -5.78 13.54 13.02
N GLU A 5 -6.27 13.45 11.82
CA GLU A 5 -5.94 12.36 10.91
C GLU A 5 -4.49 12.38 10.53
N GLU A 6 -3.87 13.53 10.52
CA GLU A 6 -2.44 13.62 10.24
C GLU A 6 -1.64 12.96 11.32
N VAL A 7 -2.10 13.14 12.55
CA VAL A 7 -1.38 12.62 13.71
C VAL A 7 -1.40 11.10 13.73
N VAL A 8 -2.48 10.50 13.24
CA VAL A 8 -2.62 9.05 13.30
C VAL A 8 -2.05 8.34 12.10
N GLN A 9 -1.37 9.05 11.22
CA GLN A 9 -0.75 8.46 10.03
C GLN A 9 0.75 8.40 10.22
N PRO A 10 1.27 7.40 10.96
CA PRO A 10 2.70 7.36 11.26
C PRO A 10 3.58 7.19 10.03
N MET A 11 3.00 6.71 8.94
CA MET A 11 3.75 6.48 7.71
C MET A 11 3.36 7.45 6.62
N ALA A 12 2.79 8.60 7.02
CA ALA A 12 2.38 9.61 6.05
C ALA A 12 3.56 10.03 5.18
N ILE A 13 3.32 10.11 3.89
CA ILE A 13 4.33 10.50 2.92
C ILE A 13 3.93 11.82 2.28
N SER A 14 4.94 12.60 1.87
CA SER A 14 4.71 13.86 1.19
C SER A 14 4.34 13.60 -0.27
N ARG A 15 3.86 14.64 -0.94
CA ARG A 15 3.57 14.57 -2.36
C ARG A 15 4.80 14.19 -3.17
N LYS A 16 5.94 14.76 -2.81
CA LYS A 16 7.21 14.47 -3.47
C LYS A 16 7.59 13.00 -3.31
N GLN A 17 7.43 12.48 -2.10
CA GLN A 17 7.70 11.07 -1.82
C GLN A 17 6.72 10.17 -2.56
N GLN A 18 5.45 10.56 -2.61
CA GLN A 18 4.45 9.81 -3.34
C GLN A 18 4.80 9.70 -4.82
N ARG A 19 5.25 10.80 -5.43
CA ARG A 19 5.64 10.77 -6.84
C ARG A 19 6.84 9.87 -7.07
N HIS A 20 7.79 9.89 -6.15
CA HIS A 20 8.95 9.02 -6.23
C HIS A 20 8.53 7.55 -6.21
N LEU A 21 7.66 7.21 -5.26
CA LEU A 21 7.17 5.83 -5.13
C LEU A 21 6.34 5.41 -6.35
N THR A 22 5.54 6.32 -6.88
CA THR A 22 4.75 6.05 -8.09
C THR A 22 5.67 5.71 -9.27
N THR A 23 6.76 6.47 -9.41
CA THR A 23 7.74 6.22 -10.46
C THR A 23 8.38 4.85 -10.32
N LEU A 24 8.77 4.49 -9.09
CA LEU A 24 9.36 3.18 -8.83
C LEU A 24 8.37 2.05 -9.11
N ALA A 25 7.11 2.27 -8.81
CA ALA A 25 6.08 1.24 -8.96
C ALA A 25 5.67 1.04 -10.42
N HIS A 26 5.88 2.04 -11.27
CA HIS A 26 5.37 2.00 -12.64
C HIS A 26 5.72 0.72 -13.39
N PRO A 27 6.97 0.23 -13.39
CA PRO A 27 7.32 -1.01 -14.11
C PRO A 27 6.97 -2.28 -13.34
N MET A 28 6.55 -2.17 -12.09
CA MET A 28 6.28 -3.34 -11.26
C MET A 28 4.97 -4.01 -11.65
N LYS A 29 4.88 -5.30 -11.37
CA LYS A 29 3.64 -6.07 -11.60
C LYS A 29 2.97 -6.36 -10.26
N PRO A 30 1.65 -6.53 -10.24
CA PRO A 30 0.97 -6.92 -9.00
C PRO A 30 1.53 -8.23 -8.45
N VAL A 31 1.83 -8.24 -7.16
CA VAL A 31 2.38 -9.43 -6.49
C VAL A 31 1.34 -10.15 -5.63
N VAL A 32 0.24 -9.46 -5.32
CA VAL A 32 -0.87 -10.05 -4.58
C VAL A 32 -2.15 -9.73 -5.34
N SER A 33 -3.04 -10.71 -5.45
CA SER A 33 -4.36 -10.50 -6.04
C SER A 33 -5.41 -10.87 -5.02
N ILE A 34 -6.40 -10.00 -4.84
CA ILE A 34 -7.50 -10.24 -3.94
C ILE A 34 -8.71 -10.61 -4.77
N GLY A 35 -9.19 -11.84 -4.57
CA GLY A 35 -10.33 -12.37 -5.32
C GLY A 35 -11.66 -12.07 -4.66
N GLN A 36 -12.67 -12.81 -5.07
CA GLN A 36 -14.04 -12.62 -4.60
C GLN A 36 -14.19 -12.92 -3.11
N ALA A 37 -13.32 -13.79 -2.57
CA ALA A 37 -13.37 -14.09 -1.13
C ALA A 37 -12.97 -12.89 -0.27
N GLY A 38 -12.37 -11.87 -0.87
CA GLY A 38 -12.01 -10.65 -0.17
C GLY A 38 -10.77 -10.79 0.70
N LEU A 39 -10.76 -10.07 1.81
CA LEU A 39 -9.61 -10.02 2.70
C LEU A 39 -9.63 -11.19 3.69
N THR A 40 -9.22 -12.35 3.20
CA THR A 40 -9.08 -13.53 4.05
C THR A 40 -7.80 -13.45 4.86
N GLU A 41 -7.67 -14.30 5.88
CA GLU A 41 -6.45 -14.39 6.66
C GLU A 41 -5.24 -14.71 5.78
N GLY A 42 -5.44 -15.60 4.80
CA GLY A 42 -4.37 -15.95 3.87
C GLY A 42 -3.88 -14.75 3.08
N VAL A 43 -4.81 -13.95 2.58
CA VAL A 43 -4.47 -12.74 1.84
C VAL A 43 -3.74 -11.75 2.73
N LEU A 44 -4.23 -11.54 3.95
CA LEU A 44 -3.60 -10.60 4.88
C LEU A 44 -2.20 -11.05 5.25
N ASN A 45 -1.99 -12.36 5.43
CA ASN A 45 -0.67 -12.90 5.71
C ASN A 45 0.26 -12.72 4.52
N GLU A 46 -0.23 -12.95 3.33
CA GLU A 46 0.55 -12.75 2.12
C GLU A 46 0.96 -11.29 1.96
N LEU A 47 0.05 -10.37 2.23
CA LEU A 47 0.34 -8.94 2.20
C LEU A 47 1.44 -8.59 3.19
N GLU A 48 1.36 -9.15 4.40
CA GLU A 48 2.37 -8.90 5.43
C GLU A 48 3.75 -9.35 4.97
N GLN A 49 3.85 -10.56 4.45
CA GLN A 49 5.14 -11.09 4.00
C GLN A 49 5.68 -10.29 2.83
N THR A 50 4.82 -9.92 1.90
CA THR A 50 5.23 -9.19 0.71
C THR A 50 5.70 -7.78 1.06
N LEU A 51 4.99 -7.11 1.97
CA LEU A 51 5.39 -5.77 2.43
C LEU A 51 6.73 -5.80 3.15
N LYS A 52 6.96 -6.84 3.96
CA LYS A 52 8.26 -7.00 4.63
C LYS A 52 9.39 -7.17 3.64
N ALA A 53 9.14 -7.93 2.58
CA ALA A 53 10.18 -8.26 1.61
C ALA A 53 10.49 -7.10 0.67
N HIS A 54 9.48 -6.31 0.31
CA HIS A 54 9.61 -5.35 -0.80
C HIS A 54 9.37 -3.90 -0.44
N GLU A 55 8.74 -3.61 0.66
CA GLU A 55 8.33 -2.27 1.10
C GLU A 55 7.30 -1.62 0.16
N LEU A 56 7.50 -1.69 -1.15
CA LEU A 56 6.60 -1.13 -2.16
C LEU A 56 6.06 -2.26 -3.01
N ILE A 57 4.74 -2.38 -3.06
CA ILE A 57 4.10 -3.47 -3.80
C ILE A 57 2.89 -2.96 -4.57
N LYS A 58 2.51 -3.71 -5.60
CA LYS A 58 1.23 -3.54 -6.28
C LYS A 58 0.30 -4.68 -5.91
N VAL A 59 -0.95 -4.35 -5.67
CA VAL A 59 -1.97 -5.31 -5.31
C VAL A 59 -3.16 -5.14 -6.26
N ARG A 60 -3.60 -6.23 -6.85
CA ARG A 60 -4.80 -6.21 -7.70
C ARG A 60 -6.01 -6.54 -6.83
N VAL A 61 -7.01 -5.67 -6.85
CA VAL A 61 -8.23 -5.86 -6.08
C VAL A 61 -9.37 -6.14 -7.06
N ASN A 62 -9.75 -7.40 -7.18
CA ASN A 62 -10.75 -7.84 -8.14
C ASN A 62 -12.16 -7.77 -7.57
N ALA A 63 -12.58 -6.56 -7.23
CA ALA A 63 -13.95 -6.29 -6.83
C ALA A 63 -14.56 -5.41 -7.91
N GLY A 64 -15.79 -5.70 -8.29
CA GLY A 64 -16.43 -4.98 -9.37
C GLY A 64 -16.83 -3.56 -9.01
N ASP A 65 -17.08 -3.31 -7.74
CA ASP A 65 -17.56 -2.04 -7.24
C ASP A 65 -16.40 -1.19 -6.75
N ARG A 66 -16.27 0.02 -7.28
CA ARG A 66 -15.22 0.95 -6.90
C ARG A 66 -15.22 1.25 -5.40
N GLU A 67 -16.39 1.46 -4.83
CA GLU A 67 -16.50 1.75 -3.40
C GLU A 67 -16.00 0.58 -2.57
N LEU A 68 -16.33 -0.63 -2.98
CA LEU A 68 -15.87 -1.83 -2.29
C LEU A 68 -14.37 -1.95 -2.38
N ARG A 69 -13.80 -1.70 -3.55
CA ARG A 69 -12.35 -1.72 -3.72
C ARG A 69 -11.67 -0.73 -2.79
N ASP A 70 -12.19 0.49 -2.74
CA ASP A 70 -11.59 1.53 -1.91
C ASP A 70 -11.67 1.17 -0.42
N ARG A 71 -12.79 0.60 0.01
CA ARG A 71 -12.93 0.17 1.40
C ARG A 71 -11.97 -0.96 1.75
N MET A 72 -11.79 -1.91 0.84
CA MET A 72 -10.85 -3.01 1.05
C MET A 72 -9.43 -2.48 1.18
N ILE A 73 -9.05 -1.54 0.32
CA ILE A 73 -7.72 -0.92 0.37
C ILE A 73 -7.53 -0.20 1.70
N GLN A 74 -8.54 0.55 2.16
CA GLN A 74 -8.45 1.23 3.44
C GLN A 74 -8.25 0.26 4.59
N ARG A 75 -8.95 -0.88 4.55
CA ARG A 75 -8.78 -1.91 5.57
C ARG A 75 -7.38 -2.49 5.56
N ILE A 76 -6.83 -2.74 4.38
CA ILE A 76 -5.46 -3.23 4.27
C ILE A 76 -4.49 -2.24 4.90
N CYS A 77 -4.63 -0.96 4.55
CA CYS A 77 -3.75 0.08 5.09
C CYS A 77 -3.84 0.16 6.61
N ALA A 78 -5.06 0.05 7.15
CA ALA A 78 -5.25 0.10 8.59
C ALA A 78 -4.67 -1.13 9.29
N GLN A 79 -4.90 -2.32 8.74
CA GLN A 79 -4.50 -3.57 9.39
C GLN A 79 -3.03 -3.89 9.21
N ARG A 80 -2.44 -3.46 8.10
CA ARG A 80 -1.03 -3.73 7.81
C ARG A 80 -0.15 -2.50 7.98
N SER A 81 -0.71 -1.40 8.44
CA SER A 81 0.03 -0.14 8.70
C SER A 81 0.83 0.31 7.49
N CYS A 82 0.19 0.32 6.34
CA CYS A 82 0.83 0.76 5.11
C CYS A 82 0.11 1.96 4.52
N GLU A 83 0.78 2.62 3.57
CA GLU A 83 0.26 3.81 2.90
C GLU A 83 -0.24 3.46 1.52
N LEU A 84 -1.37 4.03 1.13
CA LEU A 84 -1.83 3.96 -0.25
C LEU A 84 -1.11 5.04 -1.04
N VAL A 85 -0.24 4.60 -1.94
CA VAL A 85 0.53 5.53 -2.78
C VAL A 85 -0.31 5.99 -3.97
N GLN A 86 -1.00 5.04 -4.61
CA GLN A 86 -1.77 5.32 -5.80
C GLN A 86 -2.76 4.19 -6.05
N ARG A 87 -3.91 4.54 -6.62
CA ARG A 87 -4.87 3.52 -7.07
C ARG A 87 -5.24 3.83 -8.52
N ILE A 88 -5.05 2.86 -9.38
CA ILE A 88 -5.42 2.97 -10.78
C ILE A 88 -6.31 1.77 -11.12
N GLY A 89 -7.59 2.03 -11.37
CA GLY A 89 -8.52 0.97 -11.67
C GLY A 89 -8.60 -0.06 -10.55
N HIS A 90 -8.21 -1.29 -10.84
CA HIS A 90 -8.24 -2.39 -9.88
C HIS A 90 -6.91 -2.59 -9.16
N VAL A 91 -5.93 -1.74 -9.42
CA VAL A 91 -4.58 -1.91 -8.86
C VAL A 91 -4.29 -0.83 -7.84
N ALA A 92 -3.80 -1.25 -6.67
CA ALA A 92 -3.36 -0.34 -5.61
C ALA A 92 -1.86 -0.48 -5.44
N VAL A 93 -1.19 0.66 -5.28
CA VAL A 93 0.24 0.69 -4.94
C VAL A 93 0.34 0.99 -3.46
N LEU A 94 0.96 0.10 -2.71
CA LEU A 94 1.07 0.20 -1.26
C LEU A 94 2.52 0.27 -0.85
N TYR A 95 2.79 1.06 0.18
CA TYR A 95 4.14 1.24 0.71
C TYR A 95 4.16 1.13 2.22
N ARG A 96 5.14 0.39 2.74
CA ARG A 96 5.39 0.34 4.18
C ARG A 96 6.90 0.25 4.42
N GLU A 97 7.43 1.21 5.14
CA GLU A 97 8.84 1.25 5.46
C GLU A 97 9.22 0.05 6.33
N ASN A 98 10.36 -0.57 6.02
CA ASN A 98 10.90 -1.66 6.84
C ASN A 98 12.33 -1.30 7.24
N PRO A 99 12.53 -0.74 8.42
CA PRO A 99 13.86 -0.30 8.84
C PRO A 99 14.86 -1.43 9.02
N LYS A 100 14.41 -2.68 9.10
CA LYS A 100 15.29 -3.84 9.25
C LYS A 100 15.78 -4.39 7.91
N LYS A 101 15.22 -3.90 6.81
CA LYS A 101 15.58 -4.39 5.48
C LYS A 101 16.89 -3.76 5.03
N LYS A 102 17.81 -4.58 4.46
CA LYS A 102 19.10 -4.07 4.01
C LYS A 102 18.99 -3.14 2.82
N ASN A 103 18.22 -3.54 1.81
CA ASN A 103 18.08 -2.76 0.59
C ASN A 103 16.77 -1.97 0.62
N ARG A 104 16.73 -0.99 1.50
CA ARG A 104 15.53 -0.18 1.68
C ARG A 104 15.36 0.81 0.53
N ILE A 105 14.11 1.14 0.27
CA ILE A 105 13.81 2.22 -0.66
C ILE A 105 14.18 3.54 0.02
N VAL A 106 14.99 4.33 -0.67
CA VAL A 106 15.41 5.64 -0.15
C VAL A 106 14.44 6.68 -0.67
N LEU A 107 13.71 7.31 0.26
CA LEU A 107 12.76 8.35 -0.10
C LEU A 107 13.44 9.71 -0.13
N PRO A 108 13.04 10.59 -1.05
CA PRO A 108 13.51 11.98 -1.00
C PRO A 108 12.97 12.65 0.24
N ARG A 109 13.59 13.73 0.61
CA ARG A 109 13.09 14.53 1.74
C ARG A 109 11.71 15.09 1.41
N ALA A 110 10.88 15.14 2.41
CA ALA A 110 9.50 15.60 2.26
C ALA A 110 9.39 17.03 1.76
#